data_06e8c23d8655425a5125ec9392d9b5ea
#
_entry.id   06e8c23d8655425a5125ec9392d9b5ea
#
_cell.length_a   1.000
_cell.length_b   1.000
_cell.length_c   1.000
_cell.angle_alpha   90.00
_cell.angle_beta   90.00
_cell.angle_gamma   90.00
#
_symmetry.space_group_name_H-M   'P 1'
#
loop_
_entity.id
_entity.type
_entity.pdbx_description
1 polymer ?
#
loop_
_entity_poly.entity_id
_entity_poly.type
_entity_poly.pdbx_seq_one_letter_code
_entity_poly.pdbx_strand_id
1 'polypeptide(L)'
;LYDAKAVYEVMKQFVGLEYEKIVKIDDNVSIRLRDVGHLLGSASIEVWASEDTPEGRVERKLVFSGDIGNVHKPITKDPATVADADYVVRESTYGNRSHNGTPDYVAELVKVFKRTFERGGNVVIPSFAVGRTQELLYHIRKIKADGLMDRDFDVYVDSPLAIEATEVFS
;
A
#
# COMPACT_ATOMS: atom_id res chain seq x y z
N LEU A 1 -22.85 -9.30 12.37
CA LEU A 1 -22.54 -7.90 12.65
C LEU A 1 -23.12 -6.98 11.57
N TYR A 2 -22.89 -7.29 10.29
CA TYR A 2 -23.47 -6.58 9.13
C TYR A 2 -23.63 -7.55 7.96
N ASP A 3 -24.52 -7.26 7.04
CA ASP A 3 -24.79 -8.04 5.84
C ASP A 3 -24.31 -7.30 4.56
N ALA A 4 -24.41 -7.96 3.41
CA ALA A 4 -24.01 -7.37 2.14
C ALA A 4 -24.80 -6.08 1.81
N LYS A 5 -26.07 -5.99 2.25
CA LYS A 5 -26.90 -4.79 2.03
C LYS A 5 -26.31 -3.60 2.79
N ALA A 6 -25.89 -3.79 4.04
CA ALA A 6 -25.25 -2.74 4.84
C ALA A 6 -23.96 -2.24 4.16
N VAL A 7 -23.16 -3.15 3.56
CA VAL A 7 -21.97 -2.77 2.80
C VAL A 7 -22.33 -1.89 1.59
N TYR A 8 -23.32 -2.28 0.79
CA TYR A 8 -23.75 -1.48 -0.37
C TYR A 8 -24.26 -0.09 0.04
N GLU A 9 -24.97 0.03 1.17
CA GLU A 9 -25.43 1.35 1.64
C GLU A 9 -24.26 2.22 2.13
N VAL A 10 -23.26 1.65 2.79
CA VAL A 10 -22.05 2.38 3.19
C VAL A 10 -21.26 2.84 1.97
N MET A 11 -21.11 2.00 0.94
CA MET A 11 -20.37 2.36 -0.28
C MET A 11 -20.93 3.61 -0.99
N LYS A 12 -22.22 3.89 -0.88
CA LYS A 12 -22.82 5.11 -1.42
C LYS A 12 -22.40 6.39 -0.69
N GLN A 13 -21.84 6.27 0.50
CA GLN A 13 -21.38 7.39 1.33
C GLN A 13 -19.91 7.70 1.16
N PHE A 14 -19.18 6.90 0.38
CA PHE A 14 -17.77 7.14 0.13
C PHE A 14 -17.57 8.35 -0.78
N VAL A 15 -16.68 9.24 -0.34
CA VAL A 15 -16.22 10.38 -1.11
C VAL A 15 -14.73 10.24 -1.35
N GLY A 16 -14.33 10.09 -2.62
CA GLY A 16 -12.92 10.03 -2.99
C GLY A 16 -12.24 11.37 -2.81
N LEU A 17 -11.05 11.37 -2.19
CA LEU A 17 -10.21 12.55 -2.04
C LEU A 17 -8.90 12.36 -2.78
N GLU A 18 -8.42 13.41 -3.41
CA GLU A 18 -7.10 13.41 -4.04
C GLU A 18 -6.00 13.67 -3.00
N TYR A 19 -4.83 13.04 -3.22
CA TYR A 19 -3.65 13.35 -2.42
C TYR A 19 -3.26 14.82 -2.55
N GLU A 20 -2.56 15.33 -1.54
CA GLU A 20 -1.96 16.66 -1.44
C GLU A 20 -2.97 17.83 -1.42
N LYS A 21 -4.26 17.58 -1.56
CA LYS A 21 -5.28 18.61 -1.46
C LYS A 21 -5.80 18.74 -0.03
N ILE A 22 -5.85 19.99 0.44
CA ILE A 22 -6.52 20.30 1.71
C ILE A 22 -8.02 20.34 1.45
N VAL A 23 -8.75 19.53 2.20
CA VAL A 23 -10.21 19.44 2.13
C VAL A 23 -10.79 19.90 3.47
N LYS A 24 -11.64 20.90 3.43
CA LYS A 24 -12.38 21.38 4.59
C LYS A 24 -13.54 20.41 4.87
N ILE A 25 -13.55 19.84 6.06
CA ILE A 25 -14.61 18.93 6.53
C ILE A 25 -15.74 19.73 7.16
N ASP A 26 -15.37 20.67 8.04
CA ASP A 26 -16.26 21.65 8.63
C ASP A 26 -15.51 22.95 8.97
N ASP A 27 -16.11 23.83 9.78
CA ASP A 27 -15.49 25.13 10.11
C ASP A 27 -14.27 25.01 11.02
N ASN A 28 -14.11 23.87 11.69
CA ASN A 28 -13.04 23.60 12.65
C ASN A 28 -12.05 22.55 12.21
N VAL A 29 -12.38 21.75 11.17
CA VAL A 29 -11.56 20.62 10.76
C VAL A 29 -11.27 20.66 9.26
N SER A 30 -10.00 20.58 8.93
CA SER A 30 -9.52 20.34 7.57
C SER A 30 -8.57 19.15 7.55
N ILE A 31 -8.52 18.44 6.43
CA ILE A 31 -7.64 17.27 6.26
C ILE A 31 -6.85 17.36 4.97
N ARG A 32 -5.73 16.64 4.94
CA ARG A 32 -4.96 16.33 3.73
C ARG A 32 -4.47 14.90 3.78
N LEU A 33 -4.58 14.20 2.65
CA LEU A 33 -4.06 12.86 2.49
C LEU A 33 -2.67 12.92 1.83
N ARG A 34 -1.69 12.20 2.38
CA ARG A 34 -0.34 12.08 1.85
C ARG A 34 -0.05 10.63 1.52
N ASP A 35 0.38 10.35 0.28
CA ASP A 35 0.71 8.99 -0.13
C ASP A 35 1.84 8.42 0.74
N VAL A 36 1.63 7.28 1.35
CA VAL A 36 2.62 6.59 2.20
C VAL A 36 3.19 5.33 1.56
N GLY A 37 2.88 5.06 0.29
CA GLY A 37 3.49 4.00 -0.51
C GLY A 37 3.30 2.58 0.00
N HIS A 38 2.38 2.35 0.93
CA HIS A 38 2.13 1.01 1.46
C HIS A 38 1.35 0.16 0.46
N LEU A 39 0.17 0.61 0.06
CA LEU A 39 -0.69 0.07 -1.00
C LEU A 39 -1.22 1.23 -1.85
N LEU A 40 -1.86 0.94 -3.00
CA LEU A 40 -2.60 1.95 -3.74
C LEU A 40 -3.74 2.50 -2.88
N GLY A 41 -3.81 3.82 -2.78
CA GLY A 41 -4.79 4.51 -1.95
C GLY A 41 -4.43 4.63 -0.46
N SER A 42 -3.32 4.05 0.00
CA SER A 42 -2.87 4.24 1.39
C SER A 42 -2.40 5.66 1.64
N ALA A 43 -2.75 6.21 2.79
CA ALA A 43 -2.41 7.58 3.13
C ALA A 43 -2.03 7.75 4.60
N SER A 44 -1.10 8.66 4.87
CA SER A 44 -1.13 9.38 6.14
C SER A 44 -2.14 10.52 6.07
N ILE A 45 -2.75 10.81 7.19
CA ILE A 45 -3.78 11.82 7.30
C ILE A 45 -3.25 12.96 8.16
N GLU A 46 -3.11 14.14 7.56
CA GLU A 46 -2.89 15.38 8.28
C GLU A 46 -4.25 15.98 8.62
N VAL A 47 -4.45 16.34 9.87
CA VAL A 47 -5.68 16.94 10.37
C VAL A 47 -5.33 18.28 11.02
N TRP A 48 -5.91 19.36 10.54
CA TRP A 48 -5.90 20.65 11.21
C TRP A 48 -7.21 20.78 11.98
N ALA A 49 -7.11 20.86 13.29
CA ALA A 49 -8.26 21.03 14.19
C ALA A 49 -8.15 22.37 14.90
N SER A 50 -9.19 23.16 14.82
CA SER A 50 -9.26 24.48 15.45
C SER A 50 -10.35 24.51 16.51
N GLU A 51 -10.10 25.26 17.59
CA GLU A 51 -11.09 25.56 18.60
C GLU A 51 -11.00 27.01 19.04
N ASP A 52 -12.13 27.59 19.46
CA ASP A 52 -12.15 28.92 20.03
C ASP A 52 -11.91 28.81 21.54
N THR A 53 -10.86 29.49 22.02
CA THR A 53 -10.52 29.57 23.44
C THR A 53 -10.75 31.02 23.97
N PRO A 54 -10.75 31.25 25.27
CA PRO A 54 -10.83 32.62 25.82
C PRO A 54 -9.69 33.54 25.35
N GLU A 55 -8.53 32.93 24.97
CA GLU A 55 -7.36 33.67 24.50
C GLU A 55 -7.36 33.86 22.97
N GLY A 56 -8.33 33.30 22.26
CA GLY A 56 -8.47 33.35 20.81
C GLY A 56 -8.56 31.97 20.16
N ARG A 57 -8.66 31.96 18.83
CA ARG A 57 -8.73 30.71 18.07
C ARG A 57 -7.38 30.02 18.03
N VAL A 58 -7.34 28.76 18.42
CA VAL A 58 -6.15 27.91 18.43
C VAL A 58 -6.32 26.80 17.40
N GLU A 59 -5.31 26.59 16.57
CA GLU A 59 -5.24 25.47 15.62
C GLU A 59 -4.12 24.51 16.04
N ARG A 60 -4.38 23.22 15.91
CA ARG A 60 -3.40 22.15 16.11
C ARG A 60 -3.35 21.24 14.89
N LYS A 61 -2.15 20.85 14.51
CA LYS A 61 -1.92 19.90 13.44
C LYS A 61 -1.61 18.51 14.02
N LEU A 62 -2.48 17.55 13.72
CA LEU A 62 -2.31 16.16 14.07
C LEU A 62 -1.95 15.37 12.80
N VAL A 63 -1.10 14.34 12.95
CA VAL A 63 -0.73 13.44 11.86
C VAL A 63 -0.96 12.01 12.29
N PHE A 64 -1.74 11.28 11.49
CA PHE A 64 -1.95 9.84 11.63
C PHE A 64 -1.20 9.15 10.50
N SER A 65 -0.22 8.30 10.81
CA SER A 65 0.66 7.74 9.79
C SER A 65 -0.06 6.78 8.83
N GLY A 66 -1.08 6.08 9.29
CA GLY A 66 -1.49 4.84 8.64
C GLY A 66 -0.35 3.84 8.60
N ASP A 67 -0.46 2.80 7.77
CA ASP A 67 0.61 1.84 7.53
C ASP A 67 1.59 2.42 6.49
N ILE A 68 2.85 2.56 6.87
CA ILE A 68 3.88 3.21 6.04
C ILE A 68 4.57 2.16 5.16
N GLY A 69 4.66 2.44 3.87
CA GLY A 69 5.37 1.59 2.90
C GLY A 69 6.89 1.74 2.97
N ASN A 70 7.59 0.79 2.35
CA ASN A 70 9.03 0.89 2.15
C ASN A 70 9.34 1.78 0.93
N VAL A 71 10.53 2.36 0.92
CA VAL A 71 11.07 3.09 -0.24
C VAL A 71 11.47 2.16 -1.39
N HIS A 72 11.51 2.69 -2.59
CA HIS A 72 11.97 2.00 -3.81
C HIS A 72 11.17 0.74 -4.17
N LYS A 73 9.87 0.72 -3.87
CA LYS A 73 8.97 -0.32 -4.34
C LYS A 73 8.65 -0.14 -5.84
N PRO A 74 8.45 -1.24 -6.59
CA PRO A 74 8.27 -1.13 -8.04
C PRO A 74 6.91 -0.57 -8.46
N ILE A 75 5.88 -0.70 -7.64
CA ILE A 75 4.49 -0.40 -8.03
C ILE A 75 3.79 0.65 -7.14
N THR A 76 4.47 1.15 -6.12
CA THR A 76 3.98 2.23 -5.26
C THR A 76 5.02 3.33 -5.18
N LYS A 77 4.58 4.55 -4.85
CA LYS A 77 5.50 5.67 -4.63
C LYS A 77 6.22 5.52 -3.30
N ASP A 78 7.33 6.22 -3.16
CA ASP A 78 7.98 6.35 -1.86
C ASP A 78 7.10 7.15 -0.89
N PRO A 79 7.11 6.82 0.43
CA PRO A 79 6.34 7.52 1.43
C PRO A 79 6.62 9.01 1.45
N ALA A 80 5.57 9.84 1.38
CA ALA A 80 5.70 11.28 1.53
C ALA A 80 6.10 11.64 2.96
N THR A 81 7.03 12.59 3.07
CA THR A 81 7.43 13.13 4.38
C THR A 81 6.42 14.19 4.83
N VAL A 82 6.01 14.11 6.08
CA VAL A 82 5.20 15.14 6.73
C VAL A 82 6.08 15.92 7.70
N ALA A 83 6.06 17.24 7.57
CA ALA A 83 6.73 18.17 8.49
C ALA A 83 5.71 18.92 9.35
N ASP A 84 6.17 19.51 10.44
CA ASP A 84 5.44 20.47 11.25
C ASP A 84 4.10 19.93 11.80
N ALA A 85 4.16 18.94 12.67
CA ALA A 85 3.02 18.43 13.40
C ALA A 85 3.13 18.75 14.91
N ASP A 86 2.00 19.16 15.52
CA ASP A 86 1.92 19.27 16.98
C ASP A 86 1.83 17.89 17.62
N TYR A 87 1.11 16.96 16.98
CA TYR A 87 0.92 15.59 17.47
C TYR A 87 1.09 14.59 16.33
N VAL A 88 1.77 13.47 16.62
CA VAL A 88 1.96 12.38 15.67
C VAL A 88 1.51 11.06 16.29
N VAL A 89 0.58 10.39 15.63
CA VAL A 89 0.16 9.01 15.93
C VAL A 89 0.69 8.12 14.80
N ARG A 90 1.64 7.25 15.11
CA ARG A 90 2.29 6.41 14.09
C ARG A 90 2.24 4.94 14.42
N GLU A 91 2.26 4.12 13.38
CA GLU A 91 2.48 2.69 13.50
C GLU A 91 3.86 2.38 14.10
N SER A 92 4.01 1.18 14.67
CA SER A 92 5.28 0.67 15.20
C SER A 92 5.47 -0.82 14.97
N THR A 93 4.91 -1.36 13.90
CA THR A 93 4.93 -2.78 13.56
C THR A 93 6.35 -3.37 13.54
N TYR A 94 7.30 -2.62 12.99
CA TYR A 94 8.72 -2.97 12.98
C TYR A 94 9.56 -2.01 13.84
N GLY A 95 8.97 -1.40 14.88
CA GLY A 95 9.62 -0.38 15.69
C GLY A 95 10.86 -0.84 16.45
N ASN A 96 11.04 -2.15 16.65
CA ASN A 96 12.17 -2.76 17.36
C ASN A 96 13.15 -3.52 16.46
N ARG A 97 13.00 -3.46 15.14
CA ARG A 97 13.86 -4.18 14.19
C ARG A 97 13.96 -3.49 12.84
N SER A 98 15.04 -3.74 12.13
CA SER A 98 15.25 -3.30 10.75
C SER A 98 15.21 -4.50 9.80
N HIS A 99 14.80 -4.27 8.56
CA HIS A 99 14.97 -5.25 7.49
C HIS A 99 16.43 -5.29 7.07
N ASN A 100 17.01 -6.49 6.92
CA ASN A 100 18.38 -6.68 6.45
C ASN A 100 18.45 -6.46 4.93
N GLY A 101 18.59 -5.21 4.51
CA GLY A 101 18.73 -4.84 3.09
C GLY A 101 17.47 -5.11 2.25
N THR A 102 17.56 -4.75 0.98
CA THR A 102 16.54 -5.12 -0.03
C THR A 102 17.10 -6.25 -0.86
N PRO A 103 16.58 -7.49 -0.77
CA PRO A 103 17.04 -8.59 -1.62
C PRO A 103 16.76 -8.27 -3.08
N ASP A 104 17.60 -8.80 -3.98
CA ASP A 104 17.24 -8.86 -5.38
C ASP A 104 16.16 -9.95 -5.59
N TYR A 105 14.90 -9.53 -5.50
CA TYR A 105 13.75 -10.43 -5.62
C TYR A 105 13.74 -11.18 -6.96
N VAL A 106 14.18 -10.55 -8.04
CA VAL A 106 14.24 -11.17 -9.38
C VAL A 106 15.24 -12.32 -9.37
N ALA A 107 16.46 -12.07 -8.90
CA ALA A 107 17.50 -13.10 -8.84
C ALA A 107 17.10 -14.27 -7.91
N GLU A 108 16.50 -13.98 -6.76
CA GLU A 108 16.07 -15.03 -5.84
C GLU A 108 14.90 -15.86 -6.40
N LEU A 109 13.92 -15.23 -7.05
CA LEU A 109 12.83 -15.94 -7.72
C LEU A 109 13.37 -16.84 -8.85
N VAL A 110 14.27 -16.34 -9.68
CA VAL A 110 14.90 -17.13 -10.76
C VAL A 110 15.59 -18.38 -10.21
N LYS A 111 16.35 -18.26 -9.12
CA LYS A 111 16.98 -19.42 -8.46
C LYS A 111 15.96 -20.47 -8.02
N VAL A 112 14.86 -20.01 -7.38
CA VAL A 112 13.80 -20.91 -6.94
C VAL A 112 13.10 -21.57 -8.12
N PHE A 113 12.78 -20.81 -9.16
CA PHE A 113 12.11 -21.32 -10.36
C PHE A 113 12.97 -22.35 -11.08
N LYS A 114 14.25 -22.04 -11.39
CA LYS A 114 15.17 -22.98 -12.05
C LYS A 114 15.26 -24.29 -11.28
N ARG A 115 15.60 -24.23 -10.00
CA ARG A 115 15.72 -25.42 -9.15
C ARG A 115 14.45 -26.27 -9.09
N THR A 116 13.27 -25.62 -9.11
CA THR A 116 12.01 -26.34 -8.98
C THR A 116 11.56 -26.94 -10.31
N PHE A 117 11.70 -26.19 -11.40
CA PHE A 117 11.30 -26.64 -12.73
C PHE A 117 12.21 -27.72 -13.30
N GLU A 118 13.52 -27.70 -12.99
CA GLU A 118 14.46 -28.77 -13.33
C GLU A 118 14.02 -30.15 -12.77
N ARG A 119 13.33 -30.14 -11.63
CA ARG A 119 12.80 -31.36 -11.01
C ARG A 119 11.36 -31.68 -11.43
N GLY A 120 10.79 -30.95 -12.39
CA GLY A 120 9.40 -31.11 -12.83
C GLY A 120 8.36 -30.65 -11.82
N GLY A 121 8.74 -29.85 -10.82
CA GLY A 121 7.85 -29.36 -9.77
C GLY A 121 7.16 -28.04 -10.13
N ASN A 122 6.19 -27.67 -9.30
CA ASN A 122 5.51 -26.38 -9.34
C ASN A 122 5.92 -25.50 -8.17
N VAL A 123 5.91 -24.18 -8.37
CA VAL A 123 6.16 -23.20 -7.29
C VAL A 123 4.82 -22.63 -6.84
N VAL A 124 4.54 -22.74 -5.54
CA VAL A 124 3.36 -22.15 -4.90
C VAL A 124 3.82 -21.02 -3.99
N ILE A 125 3.28 -19.82 -4.20
CA ILE A 125 3.65 -18.62 -3.46
C ILE A 125 2.41 -18.10 -2.73
N PRO A 126 2.29 -18.32 -1.41
CA PRO A 126 1.22 -17.72 -0.63
C PRO A 126 1.44 -16.21 -0.51
N SER A 127 0.42 -15.43 -0.81
CA SER A 127 0.48 -13.96 -0.73
C SER A 127 -0.89 -13.35 -0.46
N PHE A 128 -0.90 -12.14 0.10
CA PHE A 128 -2.14 -11.38 0.23
C PHE A 128 -2.67 -10.98 -1.15
N ALA A 129 -3.99 -10.95 -1.29
CA ALA A 129 -4.67 -10.64 -2.54
C ALA A 129 -4.34 -9.23 -3.06
N VAL A 130 -4.12 -8.27 -2.17
CA VAL A 130 -3.81 -6.88 -2.50
C VAL A 130 -2.36 -6.55 -2.12
N GLY A 131 -1.64 -5.91 -3.01
CA GLY A 131 -0.27 -5.44 -2.85
C GLY A 131 0.78 -6.50 -3.18
N ARG A 132 0.95 -7.53 -2.32
CA ARG A 132 2.02 -8.53 -2.50
C ARG A 132 1.86 -9.37 -3.76
N THR A 133 0.64 -9.77 -4.12
CA THR A 133 0.39 -10.51 -5.37
C THR A 133 0.79 -9.68 -6.59
N GLN A 134 0.43 -8.41 -6.64
CA GLN A 134 0.75 -7.54 -7.78
C GLN A 134 2.27 -7.27 -7.87
N GLU A 135 2.94 -7.12 -6.73
CA GLU A 135 4.40 -6.97 -6.66
C GLU A 135 5.12 -8.22 -7.22
N LEU A 136 4.63 -9.42 -6.85
CA LEU A 136 5.15 -10.69 -7.39
C LEU A 136 4.90 -10.80 -8.91
N LEU A 137 3.71 -10.47 -9.38
CA LEU A 137 3.37 -10.46 -10.81
C LEU A 137 4.28 -9.50 -11.59
N TYR A 138 4.59 -8.33 -11.04
CA TYR A 138 5.55 -7.40 -11.63
C TYR A 138 6.94 -8.03 -11.78
N HIS A 139 7.47 -8.66 -10.74
CA HIS A 139 8.77 -9.33 -10.79
C HIS A 139 8.77 -10.52 -11.76
N ILE A 140 7.71 -11.32 -11.79
CA ILE A 140 7.58 -12.44 -12.73
C ILE A 140 7.51 -11.95 -14.17
N ARG A 141 6.74 -10.88 -14.43
CA ARG A 141 6.71 -10.23 -15.75
C ARG A 141 8.11 -9.79 -16.18
N LYS A 142 8.87 -9.19 -15.27
CA LYS A 142 10.25 -8.79 -15.55
C LYS A 142 11.14 -9.98 -15.86
N ILE A 143 11.06 -11.08 -15.12
CA ILE A 143 11.80 -12.34 -15.39
C ILE A 143 11.51 -12.86 -16.81
N LYS A 144 10.24 -12.86 -17.23
CA LYS A 144 9.83 -13.30 -18.57
C LYS A 144 10.33 -12.33 -19.66
N ALA A 145 10.14 -11.02 -19.45
CA ALA A 145 10.54 -10.01 -20.42
C ALA A 145 12.06 -9.94 -20.65
N ASP A 146 12.84 -10.12 -19.59
CA ASP A 146 14.30 -10.10 -19.62
C ASP A 146 14.90 -11.46 -20.06
N GLY A 147 14.07 -12.48 -20.32
CA GLY A 147 14.50 -13.80 -20.76
C GLY A 147 15.37 -14.55 -19.74
N LEU A 148 15.14 -14.36 -18.45
CA LEU A 148 15.98 -14.93 -17.38
C LEU A 148 15.74 -16.41 -17.11
N MET A 149 14.79 -17.01 -17.81
CA MET A 149 14.48 -18.45 -17.77
C MET A 149 14.72 -19.11 -19.11
N ASP A 150 15.24 -20.32 -19.08
CA ASP A 150 15.59 -21.10 -20.30
C ASP A 150 14.34 -21.62 -21.04
N ARG A 151 13.17 -21.58 -20.38
CA ARG A 151 11.87 -21.97 -20.93
C ARG A 151 10.79 -21.03 -20.44
N ASP A 152 9.71 -20.91 -21.18
CA ASP A 152 8.50 -20.23 -20.70
C ASP A 152 7.75 -21.09 -19.68
N PHE A 153 6.93 -20.45 -18.87
CA PHE A 153 6.13 -21.08 -17.83
C PHE A 153 4.83 -20.32 -17.59
N ASP A 154 3.81 -21.04 -17.17
CA ASP A 154 2.50 -20.46 -16.84
C ASP A 154 2.48 -19.89 -15.43
N VAL A 155 1.67 -18.86 -15.25
CA VAL A 155 1.42 -18.21 -13.97
C VAL A 155 -0.08 -18.17 -13.71
N TYR A 156 -0.50 -18.69 -12.58
CA TYR A 156 -1.90 -18.75 -12.19
C TYR A 156 -2.10 -17.94 -10.90
N VAL A 157 -3.14 -17.12 -10.91
CA VAL A 157 -3.60 -16.41 -9.70
C VAL A 157 -4.89 -17.06 -9.24
N ASP A 158 -4.81 -17.88 -8.20
CA ASP A 158 -5.94 -18.61 -7.64
C ASP A 158 -6.62 -17.82 -6.50
N SER A 159 -7.13 -16.64 -6.85
CA SER A 159 -7.87 -15.77 -5.93
C SER A 159 -8.71 -14.76 -6.71
N PRO A 160 -10.05 -14.87 -6.67
CA PRO A 160 -10.92 -13.88 -7.32
C PRO A 160 -10.62 -12.44 -6.88
N LEU A 161 -10.43 -12.20 -5.59
CA LEU A 161 -10.09 -10.88 -5.07
C LEU A 161 -8.75 -10.37 -5.59
N ALA A 162 -7.74 -11.24 -5.74
CA ALA A 162 -6.44 -10.82 -6.29
C ALA A 162 -6.53 -10.48 -7.77
N ILE A 163 -7.39 -11.18 -8.53
CA ILE A 163 -7.65 -10.87 -9.94
C ILE A 163 -8.29 -9.49 -10.07
N GLU A 164 -9.39 -9.24 -9.34
CA GLU A 164 -10.06 -7.93 -9.33
C GLU A 164 -9.13 -6.80 -8.87
N ALA A 165 -8.35 -7.04 -7.82
CA ALA A 165 -7.36 -6.05 -7.36
C ALA A 165 -6.32 -5.76 -8.44
N THR A 166 -5.86 -6.77 -9.19
CA THR A 166 -4.83 -6.59 -10.23
C THR A 166 -5.33 -5.69 -11.37
N GLU A 167 -6.63 -5.69 -11.68
CA GLU A 167 -7.23 -4.79 -12.66
C GLU A 167 -7.07 -3.32 -12.28
N VAL A 168 -7.07 -3.01 -10.97
CA VAL A 168 -6.86 -1.65 -10.47
C VAL A 168 -5.39 -1.20 -10.61
N PHE A 169 -4.44 -2.15 -10.63
CA PHE A 169 -3.00 -1.89 -10.79
C PHE A 169 -2.53 -1.88 -12.25
N SER A 170 -3.39 -2.21 -13.22
CA SER A 170 -3.03 -2.38 -14.63
C SER A 170 -3.14 -1.09 -15.48
#